data_a9e806ef40713cec10a5bba0efc81c13
#
_entry.id   a9e806ef40713cec10a5bba0efc81c13
#
_cell.length_a   1.000
_cell.length_b   1.000
_cell.length_c   1.000
_cell.angle_alpha   90.00
_cell.angle_beta   90.00
_cell.angle_gamma   90.00
#
_symmetry.space_group_name_H-M   'P 1'
#
loop_
_entity.id
_entity.type
_entity.pdbx_description
1 polymer ?
#
loop_
_entity_poly.entity_id
_entity_poly.type
_entity_poly.pdbx_seq_one_letter_code
_entity_poly.pdbx_strand_id
1 'polypeptide(L)'
;MKNVVLKVALGLSLASAAALAQGAFVGVEGDYSFNSNLTAKSDNGKSKAKKAQPGLGIKAGYDFDVARVYGAYIYDFQAKKSLGDEDGTIIKWKTHKFIVGADYTPSVAKDIKLILGGYTGFSKLKMDVFDTHDGSEKGNATGWILGTRVGAEYSINENNAVEFGLKADRTKYRSIAKYDNAKIKETNVGLYMGYTYKF
;
A
#
# COMPACT_ATOMS: atom_id res chain seq x y z
N MET A 1 4.26 -23.80 -10.33
CA MET A 1 3.78 -23.11 -11.54
C MET A 1 2.23 -23.09 -11.66
N LYS A 2 1.48 -24.16 -11.35
CA LYS A 2 -0.01 -24.20 -11.46
C LYS A 2 -0.74 -23.10 -10.70
N ASN A 3 -0.25 -22.66 -9.52
CA ASN A 3 -0.91 -21.65 -8.69
C ASN A 3 -0.73 -20.21 -9.21
N VAL A 4 0.27 -19.94 -10.06
CA VAL A 4 0.49 -18.62 -10.66
C VAL A 4 -0.45 -18.45 -11.85
N VAL A 5 -0.60 -19.49 -12.68
CA VAL A 5 -1.50 -19.47 -13.84
C VAL A 5 -2.95 -19.29 -13.41
N LEU A 6 -3.39 -19.96 -12.31
CA LEU A 6 -4.75 -19.82 -11.79
C LEU A 6 -5.02 -18.39 -11.27
N LYS A 7 -4.04 -17.77 -10.61
CA LYS A 7 -4.17 -16.38 -10.09
C LYS A 7 -4.19 -15.35 -11.22
N VAL A 8 -3.42 -15.56 -12.28
CA VAL A 8 -3.44 -14.72 -13.48
C VAL A 8 -4.75 -14.90 -14.24
N ALA A 9 -5.25 -16.14 -14.37
CA ALA A 9 -6.53 -16.41 -15.03
C ALA A 9 -7.72 -15.80 -14.27
N LEU A 10 -7.73 -15.84 -12.92
CA LEU A 10 -8.75 -15.17 -12.10
C LEU A 10 -8.70 -13.64 -12.25
N GLY A 11 -7.49 -13.06 -12.31
CA GLY A 11 -7.32 -11.63 -12.54
C GLY A 11 -7.83 -11.18 -13.91
N LEU A 12 -7.55 -11.97 -14.95
CA LEU A 12 -8.02 -11.72 -16.32
C LEU A 12 -9.54 -11.90 -16.46
N SER A 13 -10.16 -12.87 -15.78
CA SER A 13 -11.60 -13.07 -15.81
C SER A 13 -12.39 -11.96 -15.10
N LEU A 14 -11.85 -11.40 -14.03
CA LEU A 14 -12.42 -10.21 -13.37
C LEU A 14 -12.28 -8.96 -14.25
N ALA A 15 -11.15 -8.79 -14.93
CA ALA A 15 -10.95 -7.68 -15.87
C ALA A 15 -11.90 -7.76 -17.08
N SER A 16 -12.18 -8.96 -17.61
CA SER A 16 -13.10 -9.13 -18.73
C SER A 16 -14.57 -8.90 -18.34
N ALA A 17 -14.96 -9.24 -17.13
CA ALA A 17 -16.31 -8.92 -16.63
C ALA A 17 -16.47 -7.41 -16.34
N ALA A 18 -15.43 -6.74 -15.89
CA ALA A 18 -15.42 -5.29 -15.69
C ALA A 18 -15.46 -4.51 -17.01
N ALA A 19 -14.83 -5.01 -18.06
CA ALA A 19 -14.84 -4.40 -19.41
C ALA A 19 -16.24 -4.32 -20.06
N LEU A 20 -17.22 -5.05 -19.55
CA LEU A 20 -18.61 -5.00 -20.02
C LEU A 20 -19.48 -3.97 -19.27
N ALA A 21 -18.96 -3.34 -18.21
CA ALA A 21 -19.67 -2.37 -17.39
C ALA A 21 -19.11 -0.98 -17.65
N GLN A 22 -19.90 -0.11 -18.27
CA GLN A 22 -19.56 1.31 -18.40
C GLN A 22 -19.26 1.90 -17.02
N GLY A 23 -18.07 2.52 -16.86
CA GLY A 23 -17.60 3.04 -15.58
C GLY A 23 -16.62 2.13 -14.82
N ALA A 24 -16.39 0.91 -15.29
CA ALA A 24 -15.32 0.07 -14.74
C ALA A 24 -13.94 0.64 -15.08
N PHE A 25 -12.97 0.46 -14.21
CA PHE A 25 -11.60 0.88 -14.46
C PHE A 25 -10.57 -0.07 -13.90
N VAL A 26 -9.39 -0.03 -14.50
CA VAL A 26 -8.16 -0.64 -13.99
C VAL A 26 -7.06 0.41 -13.95
N GLY A 27 -6.09 0.24 -13.07
CA GLY A 27 -4.99 1.20 -12.99
C GLY A 27 -3.75 0.63 -12.33
N VAL A 28 -2.66 1.36 -12.52
CA VAL A 28 -1.38 1.14 -11.82
C VAL A 28 -1.08 2.36 -10.97
N GLU A 29 -0.47 2.15 -9.82
CA GLU A 29 -0.11 3.22 -8.90
C GLU A 29 1.31 2.99 -8.38
N GLY A 30 2.18 4.00 -8.55
CA GLY A 30 3.44 4.10 -7.85
C GLY A 30 3.28 5.00 -6.63
N ASP A 31 3.92 4.64 -5.54
CA ASP A 31 3.94 5.48 -4.35
C ASP A 31 5.35 5.63 -3.76
N TYR A 32 5.53 6.73 -3.05
CA TYR A 32 6.75 7.01 -2.33
C TYR A 32 6.43 7.55 -0.94
N SER A 33 6.54 6.68 0.05
CA SER A 33 6.43 7.05 1.45
C SER A 33 7.72 7.71 1.91
N PHE A 34 7.74 9.02 2.05
CA PHE A 34 8.90 9.75 2.57
C PHE A 34 9.04 9.61 4.09
N ASN A 35 8.01 9.16 4.78
CA ASN A 35 8.01 8.89 6.20
C ASN A 35 7.27 7.57 6.49
N SER A 36 7.95 6.44 6.29
CA SER A 36 7.52 5.14 6.84
C SER A 36 8.13 4.99 8.24
N ASN A 37 7.27 5.05 9.26
CA ASN A 37 7.66 4.99 10.66
C ASN A 37 7.14 3.70 11.29
N LEU A 38 8.02 2.72 11.40
CA LEU A 38 7.77 1.47 12.10
C LEU A 38 8.07 1.64 13.58
N THR A 39 7.10 1.41 14.43
CA THR A 39 7.24 1.49 15.89
C THR A 39 6.91 0.13 16.50
N ALA A 40 7.86 -0.48 17.16
CA ALA A 40 7.70 -1.66 18.01
C ALA A 40 7.70 -1.22 19.48
N LYS A 41 6.71 -1.66 20.25
CA LYS A 41 6.64 -1.49 21.69
C LYS A 41 6.65 -2.87 22.33
N SER A 42 7.58 -3.09 23.26
CA SER A 42 7.66 -4.24 24.15
C SER A 42 7.66 -3.74 25.59
N ASP A 43 7.47 -4.61 26.56
CA ASP A 43 7.54 -4.27 28.01
C ASP A 43 8.91 -3.69 28.40
N ASN A 44 9.96 -4.01 27.66
CA ASN A 44 11.34 -3.56 27.87
C ASN A 44 11.73 -2.27 27.11
N GLY A 45 10.79 -1.65 26.34
CA GLY A 45 11.11 -0.41 25.64
C GLY A 45 10.34 -0.16 24.34
N LYS A 46 10.72 0.94 23.67
CA LYS A 46 10.13 1.40 22.43
C LYS A 46 11.22 1.62 21.38
N SER A 47 11.17 0.86 20.31
CA SER A 47 12.06 1.02 19.15
C SER A 47 11.33 1.68 17.99
N LYS A 48 12.01 2.58 17.27
CA LYS A 48 11.48 3.27 16.10
C LYS A 48 12.45 3.14 14.93
N ALA A 49 11.94 2.72 13.78
CA ALA A 49 12.66 2.75 12.52
C ALA A 49 11.93 3.66 11.55
N LYS A 50 12.65 4.65 10.99
CA LYS A 50 12.14 5.55 9.96
C LYS A 50 12.95 5.36 8.69
N LYS A 51 12.28 5.18 7.56
CA LYS A 51 12.90 5.10 6.24
C LYS A 51 11.90 5.51 5.16
N ALA A 52 12.40 6.11 4.09
CA ALA A 52 11.62 6.26 2.87
C ALA A 52 11.44 4.90 2.20
N GLN A 53 10.25 4.66 1.64
CA GLN A 53 9.90 3.40 1.04
C GLN A 53 9.07 3.62 -0.23
N PRO A 54 9.58 3.23 -1.41
CA PRO A 54 8.80 3.22 -2.63
C PRO A 54 7.87 1.99 -2.68
N GLY A 55 6.78 2.11 -3.41
CA GLY A 55 5.83 1.04 -3.64
C GLY A 55 5.28 1.05 -5.05
N LEU A 56 4.70 -0.08 -5.44
CA LEU A 56 4.00 -0.25 -6.71
C LEU A 56 2.73 -1.06 -6.47
N GLY A 57 1.64 -0.64 -7.10
CA GLY A 57 0.35 -1.29 -6.95
C GLY A 57 -0.44 -1.37 -8.24
N ILE A 58 -1.43 -2.24 -8.20
CA ILE A 58 -2.49 -2.34 -9.21
C ILE A 58 -3.83 -2.13 -8.51
N LYS A 59 -4.76 -1.50 -9.20
CA LYS A 59 -6.11 -1.26 -8.70
C LYS A 59 -7.15 -1.55 -9.77
N ALA A 60 -8.34 -1.93 -9.33
CA ALA A 60 -9.51 -2.08 -10.18
C ALA A 60 -10.74 -1.65 -9.41
N GLY A 61 -11.72 -1.09 -10.09
CA GLY A 61 -12.90 -0.59 -9.43
C GLY A 61 -13.98 -0.09 -10.38
N TYR A 62 -14.87 0.71 -9.85
CA TYR A 62 -15.97 1.31 -10.58
C TYR A 62 -16.06 2.81 -10.26
N ASP A 63 -16.15 3.61 -11.31
CA ASP A 63 -16.30 5.08 -11.29
C ASP A 63 -17.77 5.44 -11.52
N PHE A 64 -18.39 6.08 -10.53
CA PHE A 64 -19.76 6.59 -10.55
C PHE A 64 -19.80 8.08 -10.93
N ASP A 65 -18.76 8.57 -11.58
CA ASP A 65 -18.55 9.97 -11.97
C ASP A 65 -18.09 10.87 -10.81
N VAL A 66 -18.89 11.05 -9.78
CA VAL A 66 -18.57 11.88 -8.60
C VAL A 66 -17.99 11.08 -7.43
N ALA A 67 -18.02 9.78 -7.53
CA ALA A 67 -17.48 8.87 -6.54
C ALA A 67 -16.95 7.60 -7.20
N ARG A 68 -15.96 6.96 -6.61
CA ARG A 68 -15.46 5.67 -7.08
C ARG A 68 -15.18 4.73 -5.91
N VAL A 69 -15.32 3.44 -6.16
CA VAL A 69 -14.92 2.38 -5.24
C VAL A 69 -13.90 1.49 -5.91
N TYR A 70 -12.93 0.99 -5.16
CA TYR A 70 -11.87 0.18 -5.73
C TYR A 70 -11.28 -0.83 -4.74
N GLY A 71 -10.73 -1.89 -5.31
CA GLY A 71 -9.80 -2.78 -4.63
C GLY A 71 -8.40 -2.57 -5.19
N ALA A 72 -7.37 -2.65 -4.35
CA ALA A 72 -5.99 -2.54 -4.79
C ALA A 72 -5.07 -3.50 -4.05
N TYR A 73 -4.02 -3.92 -4.75
CA TYR A 73 -2.87 -4.59 -4.19
C TYR A 73 -1.65 -3.70 -4.35
N ILE A 74 -0.95 -3.43 -3.25
CA ILE A 74 0.24 -2.59 -3.23
C ILE A 74 1.39 -3.41 -2.62
N TYR A 75 2.54 -3.36 -3.27
CA TYR A 75 3.80 -3.91 -2.79
C TYR A 75 4.77 -2.79 -2.47
N ASP A 76 5.06 -2.58 -1.18
CA ASP A 76 6.11 -1.67 -0.76
C ASP A 76 7.44 -2.42 -0.79
N PHE A 77 8.40 -1.86 -1.54
CA PHE A 77 9.71 -2.44 -1.72
C PHE A 77 10.49 -2.49 -0.41
N GLN A 78 11.52 -3.32 -0.40
CA GLN A 78 12.33 -3.53 0.79
C GLN A 78 13.01 -2.24 1.25
N ALA A 79 12.71 -1.81 2.47
CA ALA A 79 13.48 -0.81 3.19
C ALA A 79 14.56 -1.49 4.05
N LYS A 80 15.73 -0.86 4.18
CA LYS A 80 16.86 -1.34 4.97
C LYS A 80 17.31 -0.24 5.92
N LYS A 81 17.46 -0.56 7.20
CA LYS A 81 18.01 0.34 8.20
C LYS A 81 19.04 -0.41 9.06
N SER A 82 20.23 0.20 9.24
CA SER A 82 21.22 -0.22 10.24
C SER A 82 20.87 0.42 11.58
N LEU A 83 20.93 -0.34 12.65
CA LEU A 83 20.77 0.09 14.04
C LEU A 83 22.12 -0.06 14.73
N GLY A 84 22.70 1.08 15.17
CA GLY A 84 23.98 1.13 15.88
C GLY A 84 25.20 1.21 14.96
N ASP A 85 26.25 1.88 15.44
CA ASP A 85 27.53 2.01 14.74
C ASP A 85 28.49 0.85 15.09
N GLU A 86 28.28 0.11 16.20
CA GLU A 86 29.18 -0.96 16.66
C GLU A 86 28.56 -2.37 16.60
N ASP A 87 27.24 -2.54 16.69
CA ASP A 87 26.61 -3.88 16.81
C ASP A 87 26.16 -4.51 15.49
N GLY A 88 26.32 -3.85 14.34
CA GLY A 88 26.09 -4.43 13.02
C GLY A 88 24.67 -4.94 12.74
N THR A 89 23.67 -4.62 13.57
CA THR A 89 22.28 -5.08 13.38
C THR A 89 21.62 -4.38 12.21
N ILE A 90 21.14 -5.16 11.22
CA ILE A 90 20.47 -4.67 10.04
C ILE A 90 19.03 -5.16 10.05
N ILE A 91 18.08 -4.23 9.99
CA ILE A 91 16.65 -4.53 9.82
C ILE A 91 16.25 -4.26 8.36
N LYS A 92 15.66 -5.27 7.73
CA LYS A 92 15.05 -5.18 6.40
C LYS A 92 13.56 -5.49 6.54
N TRP A 93 12.70 -4.69 5.89
CA TRP A 93 11.26 -4.98 5.86
C TRP A 93 10.65 -4.63 4.53
N LYS A 94 9.58 -5.34 4.19
CA LYS A 94 8.73 -5.12 3.02
C LYS A 94 7.29 -5.44 3.38
N THR A 95 6.34 -4.80 2.68
CA THR A 95 4.92 -4.97 2.95
C THR A 95 4.14 -5.33 1.70
N HIS A 96 3.10 -6.13 1.90
CA HIS A 96 2.08 -6.45 0.90
C HIS A 96 0.76 -5.94 1.45
N LYS A 97 0.09 -5.03 0.76
CA LYS A 97 -1.17 -4.42 1.20
C LYS A 97 -2.29 -4.84 0.25
N PHE A 98 -3.41 -5.29 0.81
CA PHE A 98 -4.66 -5.53 0.11
C PHE A 98 -5.68 -4.57 0.68
N ILE A 99 -6.14 -3.63 -0.11
CA ILE A 99 -7.01 -2.55 0.34
C ILE A 99 -8.29 -2.48 -0.49
N VAL A 100 -9.33 -1.99 0.14
CA VAL A 100 -10.54 -1.51 -0.48
C VAL A 100 -10.70 -0.04 -0.12
N GLY A 101 -11.10 0.78 -1.08
CA GLY A 101 -11.21 2.21 -0.89
C GLY A 101 -12.40 2.81 -1.59
N ALA A 102 -12.75 4.00 -1.15
CA ALA A 102 -13.73 4.86 -1.79
C ALA A 102 -13.19 6.28 -1.86
N ASP A 103 -13.42 6.93 -3.00
CA ASP A 103 -13.04 8.31 -3.23
C ASP A 103 -14.27 9.11 -3.64
N TYR A 104 -14.34 10.33 -3.16
CA TYR A 104 -15.17 11.38 -3.71
C TYR A 104 -14.35 12.13 -4.76
N THR A 105 -14.88 12.25 -5.99
CA THR A 105 -14.14 12.72 -7.17
C THR A 105 -14.89 13.84 -7.90
N PRO A 106 -15.17 14.99 -7.26
CA PRO A 106 -15.88 16.09 -7.91
C PRO A 106 -15.04 16.72 -9.03
N SER A 107 -15.66 17.02 -10.15
CA SER A 107 -15.06 17.77 -11.25
C SER A 107 -14.88 19.23 -10.84
N VAL A 108 -13.67 19.77 -10.97
CA VAL A 108 -13.34 21.18 -10.69
C VAL A 108 -13.03 21.95 -11.97
N ALA A 109 -12.71 21.22 -13.05
CA ALA A 109 -12.55 21.75 -14.41
C ALA A 109 -12.93 20.65 -15.42
N LYS A 110 -12.96 20.99 -16.70
CA LYS A 110 -13.38 20.08 -17.78
C LYS A 110 -12.67 18.71 -17.72
N ASP A 111 -11.37 18.71 -17.48
CA ASP A 111 -10.54 17.50 -17.52
C ASP A 111 -9.88 17.20 -16.16
N ILE A 112 -10.31 17.89 -15.07
CA ILE A 112 -9.70 17.78 -13.75
C ILE A 112 -10.76 17.43 -12.72
N LYS A 113 -10.54 16.31 -12.01
CA LYS A 113 -11.29 15.90 -10.83
C LYS A 113 -10.40 15.99 -9.59
N LEU A 114 -10.94 16.43 -8.46
CA LEU A 114 -10.28 16.26 -7.17
C LEU A 114 -10.44 14.81 -6.70
N ILE A 115 -9.53 14.35 -5.86
CA ILE A 115 -9.61 13.06 -5.20
C ILE A 115 -9.58 13.29 -3.70
N LEU A 116 -10.66 12.90 -3.02
CA LEU A 116 -10.77 12.90 -1.55
C LEU A 116 -11.21 11.51 -1.13
N GLY A 117 -10.31 10.70 -0.60
CA GLY A 117 -10.61 9.30 -0.38
C GLY A 117 -10.13 8.72 0.93
N GLY A 118 -10.72 7.57 1.25
CA GLY A 118 -10.33 6.73 2.36
C GLY A 118 -10.24 5.27 1.94
N TYR A 119 -9.39 4.52 2.60
CA TYR A 119 -9.21 3.10 2.34
C TYR A 119 -8.90 2.32 3.61
N THR A 120 -9.22 1.06 3.55
CA THR A 120 -8.95 0.11 4.64
C THR A 120 -8.59 -1.25 4.06
N GLY A 121 -8.07 -2.15 4.87
CA GLY A 121 -7.70 -3.48 4.40
C GLY A 121 -6.69 -4.16 5.30
N PHE A 122 -5.90 -5.05 4.69
CA PHE A 122 -4.90 -5.86 5.38
C PHE A 122 -3.51 -5.62 4.83
N SER A 123 -2.53 -5.54 5.73
CA SER A 123 -1.11 -5.44 5.40
C SER A 123 -0.37 -6.63 5.98
N LYS A 124 0.47 -7.27 5.17
CA LYS A 124 1.39 -8.33 5.57
C LYS A 124 2.81 -7.79 5.55
N LEU A 125 3.37 -7.60 6.73
CA LEU A 125 4.76 -7.22 6.95
C LEU A 125 5.64 -8.47 6.92
N LYS A 126 6.74 -8.41 6.18
CA LYS A 126 7.86 -9.36 6.28
C LYS A 126 9.08 -8.60 6.75
N MET A 127 9.69 -9.08 7.81
CA MET A 127 10.86 -8.47 8.44
C MET A 127 11.98 -9.49 8.55
N ASP A 128 13.19 -9.10 8.17
CA ASP A 128 14.41 -9.88 8.34
C ASP A 128 15.35 -9.05 9.21
N VAL A 129 15.73 -9.56 10.36
CA VAL A 129 16.70 -8.97 11.28
C VAL A 129 17.98 -9.77 11.17
N PHE A 130 19.08 -9.12 10.79
CA PHE A 130 20.42 -9.71 10.74
C PHE A 130 21.22 -9.15 11.90
N ASP A 131 21.66 -10.02 12.77
CA ASP A 131 22.60 -9.72 13.84
C ASP A 131 23.94 -10.37 13.53
N THR A 132 25.04 -9.65 13.73
CA THR A 132 26.39 -10.13 13.43
C THR A 132 26.82 -11.28 14.38
N HIS A 133 26.20 -11.37 15.55
CA HIS A 133 26.53 -12.37 16.58
C HIS A 133 25.56 -13.56 16.64
N ASP A 134 24.25 -13.34 16.38
CA ASP A 134 23.18 -14.35 16.58
C ASP A 134 22.52 -14.85 15.27
N GLY A 135 23.01 -14.39 14.12
CA GLY A 135 22.48 -14.84 12.82
C GLY A 135 21.24 -14.08 12.34
N SER A 136 20.43 -14.71 11.50
CA SER A 136 19.28 -14.08 10.83
C SER A 136 17.96 -14.57 11.43
N GLU A 137 17.16 -13.67 11.97
CA GLU A 137 15.78 -13.94 12.39
C GLU A 137 14.77 -13.35 11.38
N LYS A 138 13.78 -14.18 11.00
CA LYS A 138 12.70 -13.79 10.09
C LYS A 138 11.37 -13.71 10.83
N GLY A 139 10.68 -12.58 10.69
CA GLY A 139 9.38 -12.34 11.28
C GLY A 139 8.32 -11.99 10.22
N ASN A 140 7.10 -12.48 10.42
CA ASN A 140 5.94 -12.10 9.62
C ASN A 140 4.86 -11.58 10.56
N ALA A 141 4.23 -10.46 10.20
CA ALA A 141 3.09 -9.94 10.93
C ALA A 141 1.99 -9.52 9.95
N THR A 142 0.74 -9.73 10.34
CA THR A 142 -0.42 -9.27 9.59
C THR A 142 -1.12 -8.20 10.41
N GLY A 143 -1.52 -7.12 9.74
CA GLY A 143 -2.15 -5.98 10.39
C GLY A 143 -3.32 -5.42 9.60
N TRP A 144 -4.13 -4.65 10.29
CA TRP A 144 -5.21 -3.86 9.71
C TRP A 144 -4.69 -2.47 9.36
N ILE A 145 -4.95 -2.03 8.12
CA ILE A 145 -4.58 -0.71 7.60
C ILE A 145 -5.82 0.19 7.48
N LEU A 146 -5.66 1.44 7.86
CA LEU A 146 -6.60 2.52 7.63
C LEU A 146 -5.82 3.70 7.07
N GLY A 147 -6.30 4.29 5.96
CA GLY A 147 -5.64 5.39 5.30
C GLY A 147 -6.59 6.36 4.64
N THR A 148 -6.04 7.51 4.28
CA THR A 148 -6.71 8.55 3.52
C THR A 148 -5.82 9.00 2.37
N ARG A 149 -6.44 9.55 1.32
CA ARG A 149 -5.72 10.15 0.20
C ARG A 149 -6.42 11.41 -0.28
N VAL A 150 -5.62 12.35 -0.75
CA VAL A 150 -6.06 13.59 -1.38
C VAL A 150 -5.20 13.85 -2.60
N GLY A 151 -5.80 14.28 -3.70
CA GLY A 151 -5.07 14.47 -4.94
C GLY A 151 -5.93 15.06 -6.05
N ALA A 152 -5.43 14.92 -7.26
CA ALA A 152 -6.13 15.30 -8.47
C ALA A 152 -5.97 14.19 -9.54
N GLU A 153 -7.00 14.03 -10.35
CA GLU A 153 -7.01 13.24 -11.56
C GLU A 153 -7.11 14.20 -12.75
N TYR A 154 -6.26 13.98 -13.74
CA TYR A 154 -6.30 14.64 -15.02
C TYR A 154 -6.70 13.64 -16.10
N SER A 155 -7.84 13.88 -16.76
CA SER A 155 -8.32 13.05 -17.86
C SER A 155 -7.59 13.45 -19.15
N ILE A 156 -6.75 12.54 -19.66
CA ILE A 156 -6.06 12.73 -20.94
C ILE A 156 -7.06 12.61 -22.09
N ASN A 157 -8.02 11.71 -21.96
CA ASN A 157 -9.15 11.50 -22.83
C ASN A 157 -10.24 10.73 -22.06
N GLU A 158 -11.32 10.31 -22.74
CA GLU A 158 -12.47 9.63 -22.12
C GLU A 158 -12.08 8.33 -21.37
N ASN A 159 -11.07 7.60 -21.87
CA ASN A 159 -10.65 6.32 -21.31
C ASN A 159 -9.40 6.42 -20.43
N ASN A 160 -8.58 7.46 -20.55
CA ASN A 160 -7.25 7.50 -19.94
C ASN A 160 -7.11 8.68 -18.98
N ALA A 161 -6.68 8.42 -17.78
CA ALA A 161 -6.43 9.44 -16.77
C ALA A 161 -5.13 9.17 -16.02
N VAL A 162 -4.50 10.25 -15.56
CA VAL A 162 -3.39 10.23 -14.62
C VAL A 162 -3.81 10.86 -13.31
N GLU A 163 -3.31 10.35 -12.21
CA GLU A 163 -3.61 10.88 -10.89
C GLU A 163 -2.33 11.09 -10.10
N PHE A 164 -2.34 12.09 -9.24
CA PHE A 164 -1.25 12.35 -8.31
C PHE A 164 -1.80 12.95 -7.03
N GLY A 165 -1.09 12.75 -5.93
CA GLY A 165 -1.54 13.29 -4.65
C GLY A 165 -0.71 12.83 -3.47
N LEU A 166 -1.27 13.09 -2.29
CA LEU A 166 -0.75 12.69 -1.00
C LEU A 166 -1.60 11.55 -0.44
N LYS A 167 -0.95 10.62 0.24
CA LYS A 167 -1.62 9.59 1.03
C LYS A 167 -0.98 9.45 2.40
N ALA A 168 -1.81 9.11 3.38
CA ALA A 168 -1.37 8.80 4.72
C ALA A 168 -2.12 7.58 5.22
N ASP A 169 -1.39 6.63 5.82
CA ASP A 169 -1.99 5.43 6.40
C ASP A 169 -1.35 5.03 7.71
N ARG A 170 -2.10 4.23 8.46
CA ARG A 170 -1.64 3.61 9.68
C ARG A 170 -2.05 2.15 9.71
N THR A 171 -1.06 1.30 9.91
CA THR A 171 -1.24 -0.14 10.10
C THR A 171 -0.97 -0.52 11.55
N LYS A 172 -1.86 -1.33 12.11
CA LYS A 172 -1.67 -1.98 13.41
C LYS A 172 -1.47 -3.46 13.15
N TYR A 173 -0.27 -3.96 13.39
CA TYR A 173 0.06 -5.38 13.25
C TYR A 173 -0.30 -6.12 14.53
N ARG A 174 -0.80 -7.35 14.38
CA ARG A 174 -0.93 -8.30 15.49
C ARG A 174 0.47 -8.84 15.82
N SER A 175 0.64 -9.25 17.07
CA SER A 175 1.89 -9.77 17.60
C SER A 175 2.54 -10.81 16.68
N ILE A 176 3.87 -10.75 16.55
CA ILE A 176 4.64 -11.82 15.90
C ILE A 176 4.60 -13.01 16.85
N ALA A 177 4.31 -14.20 16.35
CA ALA A 177 4.05 -15.43 17.13
C ALA A 177 5.12 -15.79 18.20
N LYS A 178 6.32 -15.22 18.13
CA LYS A 178 7.42 -15.47 19.08
C LYS A 178 7.49 -14.43 20.23
N TYR A 179 6.79 -13.27 20.11
CA TYR A 179 6.81 -12.20 21.12
C TYR A 179 5.37 -11.79 21.45
N ASP A 180 4.77 -12.49 22.38
CA ASP A 180 3.31 -12.45 22.69
C ASP A 180 2.76 -11.07 23.07
N ASN A 181 3.62 -10.10 23.43
CA ASN A 181 3.23 -8.76 23.88
C ASN A 181 3.75 -7.60 23.01
N ALA A 182 4.40 -7.85 21.87
CA ALA A 182 4.92 -6.79 21.02
C ALA A 182 3.82 -6.16 20.15
N LYS A 183 3.50 -4.89 20.39
CA LYS A 183 2.57 -4.09 19.57
C LYS A 183 3.37 -3.36 18.48
N ILE A 184 3.22 -3.80 17.22
CA ILE A 184 3.87 -3.17 16.08
C ILE A 184 2.87 -2.25 15.38
N LYS A 185 3.29 -1.01 15.11
CA LYS A 185 2.52 -0.02 14.36
C LYS A 185 3.40 0.57 13.27
N GLU A 186 2.83 0.76 12.11
CA GLU A 186 3.44 1.48 11.00
C GLU A 186 2.58 2.69 10.65
N THR A 187 3.23 3.81 10.38
CA THR A 187 2.55 5.02 9.89
C THR A 187 3.33 5.50 8.68
N ASN A 188 2.64 5.65 7.57
CA ASN A 188 3.18 6.08 6.30
C ASN A 188 2.55 7.42 5.90
N VAL A 189 3.38 8.32 5.39
CA VAL A 189 2.95 9.54 4.71
C VAL A 189 3.79 9.66 3.45
N GLY A 190 3.16 9.89 2.31
CA GLY A 190 3.87 9.88 1.04
C GLY A 190 3.07 10.49 -0.10
N LEU A 191 3.72 10.49 -1.26
CA LEU A 191 3.14 10.85 -2.54
C LEU A 191 2.65 9.58 -3.24
N TYR A 192 1.66 9.73 -4.11
CA TYR A 192 1.30 8.70 -5.08
C TYR A 192 1.11 9.32 -6.47
N MET A 193 1.38 8.52 -7.49
CA MET A 193 1.08 8.81 -8.88
C MET A 193 0.49 7.55 -9.52
N GLY A 194 -0.56 7.70 -10.29
CA GLY A 194 -1.23 6.59 -10.92
C GLY A 194 -1.64 6.86 -12.35
N TYR A 195 -1.86 5.78 -13.09
CA TYR A 195 -2.51 5.79 -14.39
C TYR A 195 -3.73 4.87 -14.32
N THR A 196 -4.84 5.34 -14.86
CA THR A 196 -6.12 4.64 -14.86
C THR A 196 -6.67 4.55 -16.29
N TYR A 197 -7.12 3.36 -16.66
CA TYR A 197 -7.87 3.10 -17.89
C TYR A 197 -9.32 2.82 -17.51
N LYS A 198 -10.25 3.58 -18.09
CA LYS A 198 -11.71 3.44 -17.94
C LYS A 198 -12.30 2.75 -19.18
N PHE A 199 -13.18 1.80 -18.97
CA PHE A 199 -13.85 1.04 -20.03
C PHE A 199 -15.12 1.74 -20.53
#